data_0f7f3c876f39a7b581562876ca5edfb8
#
_entry.id   0f7f3c876f39a7b581562876ca5edfb8
#
_cell.length_a   1.000
_cell.length_b   1.000
_cell.length_c   1.000
_cell.angle_alpha   90.00
_cell.angle_beta   90.00
_cell.angle_gamma   90.00
#
_symmetry.space_group_name_H-M   'P 1'
#
loop_
_entity.id
_entity.type
_entity.pdbx_description
1 polymer ?
#
loop_
_entity_poly.entity_id
_entity_poly.type
_entity_poly.pdbx_seq_one_letter_code
_entity_poly.pdbx_strand_id
1 'polypeptide(L)'
;NPVKPVTTDANGKYEFTNLMPNVDRIVANAGEENYKVIFTAPAGYSATTSYAAADGEKDSNGADSSVTLTQGQNDETVDFGLVADGTIGDTLFWDVDNNGGSAPSGPDKPLAGVTVTLTYTTPAGVEKTLTTVTDADGHYSFKDLAPGDYVVTVDKASLATVCPECTAQTHAPSGNLTASEGQELSLTSKVTLSPGAMTNNDQDWAFTGVANTAIVKAIADPVEVPAGGFTPGTS
;
A
#
# COMPACT_ATOMS: atom_id res chain seq x y z
N ASN A 1 27.37 26.04 25.28
CA ASN A 1 26.79 24.76 25.75
C ASN A 1 25.63 24.39 24.83
N PRO A 2 25.59 23.17 24.32
CA PRO A 2 24.46 22.72 23.55
C PRO A 2 23.17 22.75 24.39
N VAL A 3 22.07 23.23 23.82
CA VAL A 3 20.76 23.17 24.44
C VAL A 3 20.34 21.71 24.51
N LYS A 4 19.69 21.31 25.61
CA LYS A 4 19.23 19.92 25.76
C LYS A 4 18.14 19.63 24.73
N PRO A 5 18.21 18.47 24.03
CA PRO A 5 17.12 18.07 23.12
C PRO A 5 15.77 17.97 23.83
N VAL A 6 14.71 18.33 23.10
CA VAL A 6 13.32 18.17 23.53
C VAL A 6 12.61 17.22 22.56
N THR A 7 11.50 16.65 23.03
CA THR A 7 10.64 15.80 22.22
C THR A 7 9.29 16.50 22.08
N THR A 8 8.68 16.40 20.91
CA THR A 8 7.33 16.92 20.67
C THR A 8 6.29 16.24 21.56
N ASP A 9 5.28 16.97 21.97
CA ASP A 9 4.11 16.45 22.68
C ASP A 9 3.15 15.70 21.72
N ALA A 10 2.02 15.22 22.26
CA ALA A 10 1.00 14.52 21.47
C ALA A 10 0.33 15.38 20.38
N ASN A 11 0.49 16.70 20.43
CA ASN A 11 0.00 17.65 19.43
C ASN A 11 1.11 18.12 18.45
N GLY A 12 2.29 17.52 18.55
CA GLY A 12 3.45 17.89 17.74
C GLY A 12 4.17 19.16 18.22
N LYS A 13 3.82 19.71 19.38
CA LYS A 13 4.45 20.93 19.90
C LYS A 13 5.73 20.63 20.67
N TYR A 14 6.71 21.49 20.51
CA TYR A 14 7.96 21.49 21.27
C TYR A 14 8.30 22.91 21.74
N GLU A 15 9.11 23.04 22.77
CA GLU A 15 9.54 24.31 23.29
C GLU A 15 10.95 24.23 23.88
N PHE A 16 11.78 25.21 23.54
CA PHE A 16 13.03 25.49 24.22
C PHE A 16 12.85 26.75 25.07
N THR A 17 12.98 26.64 26.38
CA THR A 17 12.80 27.74 27.31
C THR A 17 14.12 28.28 27.84
N ASN A 18 14.11 29.50 28.34
CA ASN A 18 15.26 30.17 28.98
C ASN A 18 16.48 30.32 28.06
N LEU A 19 16.24 30.51 26.77
CA LEU A 19 17.29 30.84 25.82
C LEU A 19 17.76 32.27 26.00
N MET A 20 19.06 32.49 25.85
CA MET A 20 19.62 33.84 25.92
C MET A 20 19.45 34.57 24.60
N PRO A 21 19.20 35.89 24.58
CA PRO A 21 19.22 36.66 23.34
C PRO A 21 20.56 36.48 22.61
N ASN A 22 20.54 36.35 21.28
CA ASN A 22 21.74 36.25 20.46
C ASN A 22 21.93 37.39 19.45
N VAL A 23 21.07 38.43 19.49
CA VAL A 23 21.12 39.59 18.60
C VAL A 23 21.64 40.88 19.30
N ASP A 24 21.56 41.02 20.64
CA ASP A 24 21.84 42.23 21.38
C ASP A 24 23.23 42.30 22.02
N ARG A 25 24.16 41.49 21.61
CA ARG A 25 25.54 41.68 22.11
C ARG A 25 26.25 42.78 21.36
N ILE A 26 26.32 43.96 22.00
CA ILE A 26 27.07 45.18 21.56
C ILE A 26 28.60 44.96 21.46
N VAL A 27 29.03 43.73 21.37
CA VAL A 27 30.45 43.43 21.13
C VAL A 27 30.50 42.63 19.81
N ALA A 28 30.99 43.30 18.78
CA ALA A 28 31.32 42.69 17.49
C ALA A 28 32.41 41.61 17.67
N ASN A 29 32.06 40.49 18.26
CA ASN A 29 32.83 39.28 18.17
C ASN A 29 32.25 38.46 17.00
N ALA A 30 32.95 38.47 15.89
CA ALA A 30 32.75 37.56 14.79
C ALA A 30 32.71 36.12 15.35
N GLY A 31 31.51 35.54 15.45
CA GLY A 31 31.31 34.20 15.99
C GLY A 31 30.03 33.99 16.81
N GLU A 32 29.11 34.96 16.87
CA GLU A 32 27.81 34.73 17.49
C GLU A 32 26.98 33.88 16.58
N GLU A 33 26.97 32.59 16.92
CA GLU A 33 26.19 31.59 16.17
C GLU A 33 24.71 31.74 16.50
N ASN A 34 23.87 31.79 15.49
CA ASN A 34 22.43 31.68 15.65
C ASN A 34 22.09 30.33 16.33
N TYR A 35 21.00 30.31 17.05
CA TYR A 35 20.49 29.02 17.46
C TYR A 35 20.17 28.20 16.22
N LYS A 36 20.53 26.92 16.29
CA LYS A 36 20.25 25.96 15.25
C LYS A 36 19.25 24.94 15.77
N VAL A 37 18.04 24.94 15.22
CA VAL A 37 17.04 23.92 15.50
C VAL A 37 17.21 22.79 14.49
N ILE A 38 17.43 21.57 14.99
CA ILE A 38 17.61 20.39 14.16
C ILE A 38 16.50 19.41 14.50
N PHE A 39 15.74 19.01 13.49
CA PHE A 39 14.71 17.98 13.60
C PHE A 39 15.23 16.63 13.09
N THR A 40 14.83 15.58 13.79
CA THR A 40 15.11 14.21 13.34
C THR A 40 13.78 13.53 13.06
N ALA A 41 13.54 13.16 11.79
CA ALA A 41 12.36 12.39 11.41
C ALA A 41 12.40 10.99 12.03
N PRO A 42 11.28 10.49 12.55
CA PRO A 42 11.16 9.08 12.91
C PRO A 42 11.35 8.18 11.68
N ALA A 43 11.77 6.94 11.90
CA ALA A 43 11.86 5.97 10.80
C ALA A 43 10.48 5.71 10.17
N GLY A 44 10.41 5.68 8.84
CA GLY A 44 9.17 5.57 8.06
C GLY A 44 8.53 6.90 7.72
N TYR A 45 9.22 8.01 7.97
CA TYR A 45 8.76 9.36 7.62
C TYR A 45 9.89 10.15 6.99
N SER A 46 9.54 10.95 6.00
CA SER A 46 10.41 11.93 5.33
C SER A 46 9.92 13.35 5.58
N ALA A 47 10.81 14.33 5.40
CA ALA A 47 10.46 15.75 5.47
C ALA A 47 9.51 16.13 4.32
N THR A 48 8.50 16.95 4.63
CA THR A 48 7.68 17.60 3.58
C THR A 48 8.50 18.66 2.85
N THR A 49 7.94 19.20 1.76
CA THR A 49 8.54 20.34 1.04
C THR A 49 8.61 21.54 1.97
N SER A 50 9.81 22.12 2.12
CA SER A 50 10.04 23.30 2.94
C SER A 50 9.53 24.55 2.23
N TYR A 51 9.04 25.53 3.01
CA TYR A 51 8.60 26.85 2.53
C TYR A 51 7.52 26.79 1.45
N ALA A 52 6.63 25.80 1.53
CA ALA A 52 5.57 25.60 0.54
C ALA A 52 4.39 26.57 0.69
N ALA A 53 4.18 27.14 1.88
CA ALA A 53 3.15 28.12 2.16
C ALA A 53 3.73 29.55 2.19
N ALA A 54 2.88 30.54 1.88
CA ALA A 54 3.24 31.94 2.00
C ALA A 54 3.18 32.45 3.46
N ASP A 55 2.61 31.65 4.35
CA ASP A 55 2.45 31.91 5.78
C ASP A 55 3.50 31.11 6.55
N GLY A 56 4.53 31.78 7.03
CA GLY A 56 5.65 31.17 7.76
C GLY A 56 5.28 30.54 9.10
N GLU A 57 4.01 30.68 9.55
CA GLU A 57 3.49 30.00 10.75
C GLU A 57 2.88 28.63 10.42
N LYS A 58 2.83 28.24 9.14
CA LYS A 58 2.14 27.03 8.68
C LYS A 58 2.95 26.23 7.64
N ASP A 59 4.17 26.62 7.39
CA ASP A 59 5.05 25.90 6.48
C ASP A 59 6.11 25.09 7.23
N SER A 60 6.72 24.14 6.55
CA SER A 60 7.88 23.42 7.07
C SER A 60 9.16 24.23 6.79
N ASN A 61 9.94 24.53 7.82
CA ASN A 61 11.23 25.20 7.66
C ASN A 61 12.37 24.26 7.26
N GLY A 62 12.08 22.96 7.16
CA GLY A 62 13.08 21.94 6.91
C GLY A 62 13.74 21.37 8.17
N ALA A 63 14.59 20.38 7.97
CA ALA A 63 15.22 19.66 9.10
C ALA A 63 16.26 20.47 9.89
N ASP A 64 16.63 21.63 9.40
CA ASP A 64 17.72 22.46 9.91
C ASP A 64 17.39 23.94 9.72
N SER A 65 17.12 24.63 10.82
CA SER A 65 16.70 26.03 10.80
C SER A 65 17.53 26.88 11.76
N SER A 66 17.93 28.06 11.29
CA SER A 66 18.68 29.04 12.09
C SER A 66 17.72 30.05 12.71
N VAL A 67 17.83 30.30 14.02
CA VAL A 67 16.96 31.18 14.81
C VAL A 67 17.78 32.25 15.48
N THR A 68 17.31 33.49 15.36
CA THR A 68 17.83 34.65 16.11
C THR A 68 16.78 35.12 17.11
N LEU A 69 17.20 35.37 18.35
CA LEU A 69 16.32 35.83 19.41
C LEU A 69 16.79 37.16 19.98
N THR A 70 15.90 38.15 20.05
CA THR A 70 16.08 39.37 20.81
C THR A 70 15.61 39.18 22.27
N GLN A 71 15.90 40.12 23.13
CA GLN A 71 15.50 40.03 24.53
C GLN A 71 13.95 39.97 24.67
N GLY A 72 13.47 38.92 25.30
CA GLY A 72 12.04 38.68 25.54
C GLY A 72 11.24 38.21 24.30
N GLN A 73 11.91 37.90 23.20
CA GLN A 73 11.25 37.36 22.01
C GLN A 73 10.82 35.91 22.24
N ASN A 74 9.64 35.59 21.74
CA ASN A 74 9.16 34.24 21.49
C ASN A 74 9.10 34.04 19.97
N ASP A 75 9.68 32.95 19.46
CA ASP A 75 9.65 32.58 18.04
C ASP A 75 8.88 31.28 17.92
N GLU A 76 7.72 31.32 17.28
CA GLU A 76 6.82 30.20 17.06
C GLU A 76 6.73 29.81 15.58
N THR A 77 7.68 30.28 14.76
CA THR A 77 7.65 30.08 13.29
C THR A 77 8.51 28.93 12.80
N VAL A 78 9.12 28.15 13.71
CA VAL A 78 10.01 27.07 13.30
C VAL A 78 9.29 25.73 13.34
N ASP A 79 8.82 25.29 12.19
CA ASP A 79 8.03 24.08 12.00
C ASP A 79 8.75 23.04 11.17
N PHE A 80 8.42 21.76 11.40
CA PHE A 80 8.94 20.65 10.64
C PHE A 80 7.81 19.68 10.26
N GLY A 81 7.43 19.70 9.00
CA GLY A 81 6.43 18.80 8.45
C GLY A 81 7.01 17.45 8.07
N LEU A 82 6.24 16.40 8.30
CA LEU A 82 6.58 15.02 7.95
C LEU A 82 5.49 14.41 7.07
N VAL A 83 5.92 13.60 6.11
CA VAL A 83 5.07 12.71 5.31
C VAL A 83 5.50 11.27 5.57
N ALA A 84 4.54 10.37 5.64
CA ALA A 84 4.85 8.95 5.78
C ALA A 84 5.33 8.36 4.45
N ASP A 85 6.28 7.43 4.48
CA ASP A 85 6.95 6.88 3.30
C ASP A 85 6.32 5.58 2.79
N GLY A 86 5.28 5.08 3.46
CA GLY A 86 4.72 3.77 3.20
C GLY A 86 4.00 3.64 1.87
N THR A 87 4.19 2.50 1.22
CA THR A 87 3.47 2.10 0.00
C THR A 87 2.98 0.67 0.11
N ILE A 88 1.75 0.43 -0.33
CA ILE A 88 1.15 -0.91 -0.47
C ILE A 88 0.51 -0.96 -1.85
N GLY A 89 0.78 -2.00 -2.60
CA GLY A 89 0.16 -2.22 -3.91
C GLY A 89 0.73 -3.43 -4.60
N ASP A 90 0.31 -3.68 -5.78
CA ASP A 90 0.86 -4.51 -6.85
C ASP A 90 -0.14 -4.66 -8.00
N THR A 91 -0.40 -5.89 -8.48
CA THR A 91 -1.07 -6.16 -9.74
C THR A 91 -2.28 -7.07 -9.57
N LEU A 92 -3.36 -6.78 -10.29
CA LEU A 92 -4.48 -7.68 -10.51
C LEU A 92 -4.48 -8.13 -11.98
N PHE A 93 -4.58 -9.44 -12.23
CA PHE A 93 -4.59 -9.94 -13.58
C PHE A 93 -5.45 -11.20 -13.75
N TRP A 94 -5.88 -11.44 -14.98
CA TRP A 94 -6.51 -12.68 -15.40
C TRP A 94 -5.45 -13.66 -15.86
N ASP A 95 -5.22 -14.68 -15.08
CA ASP A 95 -4.37 -15.82 -15.39
C ASP A 95 -5.11 -16.73 -16.39
N VAL A 96 -4.82 -16.53 -17.68
CA VAL A 96 -5.54 -17.17 -18.77
C VAL A 96 -5.12 -18.64 -18.94
N ASP A 97 -3.87 -18.95 -18.68
CA ASP A 97 -3.31 -20.30 -18.83
C ASP A 97 -3.31 -21.11 -17.52
N ASN A 98 -3.77 -20.47 -16.42
CA ASN A 98 -3.91 -21.09 -15.10
C ASN A 98 -2.57 -21.63 -14.57
N ASN A 99 -1.48 -20.88 -14.78
CA ASN A 99 -0.15 -21.26 -14.33
C ASN A 99 0.15 -20.87 -12.87
N GLY A 100 -0.68 -20.00 -12.25
CA GLY A 100 -0.61 -19.65 -10.82
C GLY A 100 0.53 -18.70 -10.45
N GLY A 101 1.06 -17.93 -11.39
CA GLY A 101 2.11 -16.95 -11.14
C GLY A 101 1.65 -15.76 -10.28
N SER A 102 2.61 -15.07 -9.65
CA SER A 102 2.38 -13.81 -8.93
C SER A 102 2.44 -12.57 -9.83
N ALA A 103 2.80 -12.74 -11.09
CA ALA A 103 2.87 -11.68 -12.10
C ALA A 103 2.35 -12.18 -13.44
N PRO A 104 1.76 -11.27 -14.25
CA PRO A 104 1.26 -11.63 -15.58
C PRO A 104 2.36 -12.23 -16.45
N SER A 105 2.07 -13.32 -17.13
CA SER A 105 3.00 -13.99 -18.07
C SER A 105 2.25 -14.57 -19.27
N GLY A 106 2.94 -14.67 -20.39
CA GLY A 106 2.37 -15.32 -21.58
C GLY A 106 1.05 -14.71 -22.06
N PRO A 107 -0.07 -15.44 -22.01
CA PRO A 107 -1.38 -14.98 -22.47
C PRO A 107 -2.17 -14.16 -21.43
N ASP A 108 -1.63 -13.97 -20.23
CA ASP A 108 -2.32 -13.30 -19.14
C ASP A 108 -2.71 -11.86 -19.48
N LYS A 109 -3.76 -11.39 -18.85
CA LYS A 109 -4.31 -10.05 -19.13
C LYS A 109 -4.41 -9.22 -17.87
N PRO A 110 -3.93 -7.99 -17.88
CA PRO A 110 -4.14 -7.07 -16.77
C PRO A 110 -5.63 -6.81 -16.56
N LEU A 111 -6.05 -6.67 -15.31
CA LEU A 111 -7.41 -6.30 -14.94
C LEU A 111 -7.48 -4.81 -14.61
N ALA A 112 -7.73 -4.00 -15.63
CA ALA A 112 -7.90 -2.55 -15.49
C ALA A 112 -9.32 -2.19 -15.01
N GLY A 113 -9.42 -1.20 -14.13
CA GLY A 113 -10.73 -0.68 -13.67
C GLY A 113 -11.32 -1.42 -12.46
N VAL A 114 -10.57 -2.32 -11.82
CA VAL A 114 -11.02 -2.98 -10.58
C VAL A 114 -10.78 -2.06 -9.40
N THR A 115 -11.78 -1.89 -8.57
CA THR A 115 -11.69 -1.10 -7.33
C THR A 115 -10.99 -1.91 -6.24
N VAL A 116 -10.01 -1.27 -5.60
CA VAL A 116 -9.29 -1.81 -4.44
C VAL A 116 -9.43 -0.82 -3.28
N THR A 117 -9.69 -1.33 -2.09
CA THR A 117 -9.78 -0.53 -0.86
C THR A 117 -8.70 -0.93 0.13
N LEU A 118 -8.23 0.06 0.91
CA LEU A 118 -7.30 -0.12 2.02
C LEU A 118 -7.96 0.41 3.28
N THR A 119 -8.13 -0.43 4.30
CA THR A 119 -8.65 -0.02 5.60
C THR A 119 -7.59 -0.12 6.68
N TYR A 120 -7.60 0.82 7.61
CA TYR A 120 -6.70 0.86 8.75
C TYR A 120 -7.31 1.65 9.91
N THR A 121 -6.80 1.43 11.10
CA THR A 121 -7.18 2.19 12.29
C THR A 121 -6.08 3.19 12.64
N THR A 122 -6.44 4.46 12.76
CA THR A 122 -5.49 5.51 13.18
C THR A 122 -5.09 5.32 14.65
N PRO A 123 -3.98 5.93 15.11
CA PRO A 123 -3.59 5.93 16.53
C PRO A 123 -4.67 6.46 17.47
N ALA A 124 -5.58 7.29 16.98
CA ALA A 124 -6.74 7.80 17.72
C ALA A 124 -7.92 6.81 17.77
N GLY A 125 -7.76 5.58 17.24
CA GLY A 125 -8.81 4.56 17.21
C GLY A 125 -9.89 4.77 16.14
N VAL A 126 -9.65 5.65 15.16
CA VAL A 126 -10.60 5.93 14.08
C VAL A 126 -10.27 5.05 12.88
N GLU A 127 -11.26 4.30 12.38
CA GLU A 127 -11.14 3.55 11.14
C GLU A 127 -11.14 4.50 9.93
N LYS A 128 -10.25 4.24 9.00
CA LYS A 128 -10.10 4.95 7.72
C LYS A 128 -10.12 3.98 6.56
N THR A 129 -10.69 4.42 5.45
CA THR A 129 -10.70 3.69 4.19
C THR A 129 -10.16 4.58 3.07
N LEU A 130 -9.18 4.08 2.34
CA LEU A 130 -8.70 4.65 1.09
C LEU A 130 -9.20 3.76 -0.06
N THR A 131 -9.39 4.35 -1.22
CA THR A 131 -9.86 3.63 -2.41
C THR A 131 -9.02 4.03 -3.61
N THR A 132 -8.63 3.05 -4.41
CA THR A 132 -7.98 3.23 -5.70
C THR A 132 -8.61 2.32 -6.74
N VAL A 133 -8.22 2.47 -7.99
CA VAL A 133 -8.67 1.65 -9.11
C VAL A 133 -7.44 1.18 -9.88
N THR A 134 -7.42 -0.06 -10.33
CA THR A 134 -6.32 -0.59 -11.14
C THR A 134 -6.20 0.16 -12.47
N ASP A 135 -4.98 0.46 -12.88
CA ASP A 135 -4.65 1.12 -14.14
C ASP A 135 -4.73 0.16 -15.35
N ALA A 136 -4.30 0.65 -16.54
CA ALA A 136 -4.35 -0.12 -17.78
C ALA A 136 -3.48 -1.39 -17.75
N ASP A 137 -2.47 -1.41 -16.91
CA ASP A 137 -1.55 -2.54 -16.73
C ASP A 137 -1.94 -3.43 -15.54
N GLY A 138 -3.10 -3.14 -14.91
CA GLY A 138 -3.62 -3.86 -13.75
C GLY A 138 -2.97 -3.47 -12.43
N HIS A 139 -2.10 -2.46 -12.40
CA HIS A 139 -1.42 -2.02 -11.19
C HIS A 139 -2.30 -1.10 -10.34
N TYR A 140 -2.13 -1.19 -9.03
CA TYR A 140 -2.70 -0.27 -8.07
C TYR A 140 -1.68 0.04 -6.97
N SER A 141 -1.82 1.19 -6.32
CA SER A 141 -0.93 1.60 -5.23
C SER A 141 -1.63 2.55 -4.26
N PHE A 142 -1.37 2.36 -2.98
CA PHE A 142 -1.63 3.30 -1.90
C PHE A 142 -0.30 3.85 -1.42
N LYS A 143 -0.22 5.15 -1.22
CA LYS A 143 1.03 5.87 -0.86
C LYS A 143 0.83 6.67 0.43
N ASP A 144 1.92 7.25 0.93
CA ASP A 144 1.94 8.13 2.10
C ASP A 144 1.36 7.43 3.36
N LEU A 145 1.65 6.14 3.49
CA LEU A 145 1.15 5.30 4.58
C LEU A 145 2.12 5.30 5.76
N ALA A 146 1.61 5.52 6.96
CA ALA A 146 2.37 5.41 8.20
C ALA A 146 2.72 3.94 8.52
N PRO A 147 3.74 3.67 9.36
CA PRO A 147 3.88 2.34 9.94
C PRO A 147 2.60 1.90 10.65
N GLY A 148 2.15 0.68 10.42
CA GLY A 148 0.89 0.18 10.98
C GLY A 148 0.34 -1.05 10.27
N ASP A 149 -0.83 -1.48 10.71
CA ASP A 149 -1.55 -2.62 10.16
C ASP A 149 -2.64 -2.15 9.20
N TYR A 150 -2.71 -2.80 8.07
CA TYR A 150 -3.60 -2.49 6.95
C TYR A 150 -4.33 -3.72 6.47
N VAL A 151 -5.52 -3.51 5.92
CA VAL A 151 -6.29 -4.55 5.23
C VAL A 151 -6.58 -4.07 3.82
N VAL A 152 -6.06 -4.79 2.84
CA VAL A 152 -6.34 -4.57 1.41
C VAL A 152 -7.53 -5.45 1.01
N THR A 153 -8.48 -4.90 0.27
CA THR A 153 -9.65 -5.64 -0.21
C THR A 153 -9.93 -5.31 -1.67
N VAL A 154 -10.03 -6.33 -2.50
CA VAL A 154 -10.49 -6.23 -3.89
C VAL A 154 -12.02 -6.21 -3.89
N ASP A 155 -12.62 -5.22 -4.53
CA ASP A 155 -14.08 -5.13 -4.64
C ASP A 155 -14.63 -6.18 -5.60
N LYS A 156 -15.42 -7.12 -5.05
CA LYS A 156 -15.99 -8.25 -5.80
C LYS A 156 -16.92 -7.81 -6.94
N ALA A 157 -17.65 -6.71 -6.75
CA ALA A 157 -18.61 -6.25 -7.74
C ALA A 157 -17.92 -5.62 -8.94
N SER A 158 -16.88 -4.81 -8.70
CA SER A 158 -16.06 -4.24 -9.77
C SER A 158 -15.26 -5.32 -10.51
N LEU A 159 -14.68 -6.30 -9.79
CA LEU A 159 -14.01 -7.45 -10.40
C LEU A 159 -14.95 -8.21 -11.32
N ALA A 160 -16.17 -8.55 -10.89
CA ALA A 160 -17.16 -9.25 -11.69
C ALA A 160 -17.63 -8.44 -12.91
N THR A 161 -17.56 -7.11 -12.84
CA THR A 161 -17.87 -6.22 -13.97
C THR A 161 -16.75 -6.20 -15.00
N VAL A 162 -15.51 -6.16 -14.55
CA VAL A 162 -14.31 -6.12 -15.41
C VAL A 162 -14.01 -7.49 -16.02
N CYS A 163 -14.15 -8.55 -15.24
CA CYS A 163 -13.88 -9.91 -15.64
C CYS A 163 -15.00 -10.85 -15.13
N PRO A 164 -16.12 -10.96 -15.85
CA PRO A 164 -17.21 -11.87 -15.48
C PRO A 164 -16.77 -13.33 -15.39
N GLU A 165 -15.73 -13.70 -16.14
CA GLU A 165 -15.15 -15.05 -16.18
C GLU A 165 -14.22 -15.33 -14.98
N CYS A 166 -13.76 -14.32 -14.25
CA CYS A 166 -12.85 -14.46 -13.11
C CYS A 166 -13.57 -15.01 -11.87
N THR A 167 -13.97 -16.27 -11.91
CA THR A 167 -14.78 -16.96 -10.89
C THR A 167 -13.96 -17.85 -9.96
N ALA A 168 -12.67 -18.04 -10.26
CA ALA A 168 -11.70 -18.76 -9.46
C ALA A 168 -10.45 -17.91 -9.29
N GLN A 169 -9.56 -18.31 -8.40
CA GLN A 169 -8.35 -17.57 -8.07
C GLN A 169 -7.16 -18.51 -8.09
N THR A 170 -6.08 -18.10 -8.77
CA THR A 170 -4.85 -18.88 -8.92
C THR A 170 -3.73 -18.35 -8.03
N HIS A 171 -3.79 -17.06 -7.67
CA HIS A 171 -2.85 -16.44 -6.77
C HIS A 171 -3.52 -15.42 -5.86
N ALA A 172 -3.03 -15.29 -4.61
CA ALA A 172 -3.38 -14.24 -3.66
C ALA A 172 -2.16 -13.82 -2.85
N PRO A 173 -2.14 -12.61 -2.28
CA PRO A 173 -1.10 -12.16 -1.37
C PRO A 173 -0.87 -13.15 -0.24
N SER A 174 0.38 -13.31 0.19
CA SER A 174 0.83 -14.30 1.19
C SER A 174 0.87 -15.79 0.75
N GLY A 175 0.88 -16.05 -0.55
CA GLY A 175 1.40 -17.32 -1.08
C GLY A 175 0.54 -18.54 -0.87
N ASN A 176 -0.72 -18.42 -0.48
CA ASN A 176 -1.49 -19.59 -0.09
C ASN A 176 -2.93 -19.57 -0.54
N LEU A 177 -3.16 -19.61 -1.87
CA LEU A 177 -4.47 -20.06 -2.34
C LEU A 177 -4.35 -20.75 -3.70
N THR A 178 -4.28 -22.05 -3.67
CA THR A 178 -4.88 -22.87 -4.69
C THR A 178 -6.39 -22.85 -4.43
N ALA A 179 -7.11 -21.90 -5.03
CA ALA A 179 -8.55 -21.95 -5.02
C ALA A 179 -8.97 -23.13 -5.92
N SER A 180 -9.23 -24.26 -5.31
CA SER A 180 -9.91 -25.38 -5.95
C SER A 180 -11.28 -24.92 -6.43
N GLU A 181 -11.77 -25.48 -7.54
CA GLU A 181 -13.11 -25.23 -8.05
C GLU A 181 -14.16 -25.17 -6.93
N GLY A 182 -14.91 -24.08 -6.86
CA GLY A 182 -16.02 -23.90 -5.91
C GLY A 182 -15.67 -23.27 -4.57
N GLN A 183 -14.43 -22.82 -4.34
CA GLN A 183 -14.09 -22.00 -3.16
C GLN A 183 -14.39 -20.53 -3.40
N GLU A 184 -14.80 -19.84 -2.32
CA GLU A 184 -14.96 -18.39 -2.40
C GLU A 184 -13.60 -17.72 -2.66
N LEU A 185 -13.60 -16.64 -3.48
CA LEU A 185 -12.43 -15.84 -3.75
C LEU A 185 -11.92 -15.20 -2.45
N SER A 186 -10.63 -15.31 -2.19
CA SER A 186 -9.98 -14.59 -1.10
C SER A 186 -9.58 -13.20 -1.59
N LEU A 187 -10.46 -12.24 -1.39
CA LEU A 187 -10.31 -10.86 -1.87
C LEU A 187 -9.72 -9.92 -0.83
N THR A 188 -9.27 -10.44 0.31
CA THR A 188 -8.77 -9.64 1.43
C THR A 188 -7.40 -10.13 1.88
N SER A 189 -6.48 -9.20 2.11
CA SER A 189 -5.14 -9.45 2.63
C SER A 189 -4.79 -8.51 3.76
N LYS A 190 -4.02 -8.99 4.74
CA LYS A 190 -3.48 -8.19 5.85
C LYS A 190 -2.02 -7.86 5.59
N VAL A 191 -1.65 -6.60 5.77
CA VAL A 191 -0.31 -6.09 5.55
C VAL A 191 0.12 -5.27 6.76
N THR A 192 1.34 -5.48 7.24
CA THR A 192 1.97 -4.64 8.25
C THR A 192 3.12 -3.87 7.62
N LEU A 193 3.10 -2.54 7.69
CA LEU A 193 4.26 -1.70 7.41
C LEU A 193 4.99 -1.41 8.72
N SER A 194 6.31 -1.56 8.72
CA SER A 194 7.14 -1.27 9.89
C SER A 194 8.30 -0.34 9.52
N PRO A 195 8.84 0.45 10.48
CA PRO A 195 10.04 1.23 10.24
C PRO A 195 11.16 0.38 9.65
N GLY A 196 11.65 0.72 8.45
CA GLY A 196 12.62 -0.08 7.70
C GLY A 196 12.03 -1.10 6.71
N ALA A 197 10.71 -1.32 6.71
CA ALA A 197 9.97 -2.13 5.72
C ALA A 197 8.67 -1.38 5.34
N MET A 198 8.83 -0.24 4.67
CA MET A 198 7.76 0.69 4.33
C MET A 198 7.15 0.43 2.93
N THR A 199 7.67 -0.52 2.19
CA THR A 199 7.13 -0.90 0.88
C THR A 199 6.67 -2.35 0.92
N ASN A 200 5.45 -2.59 0.47
CA ASN A 200 4.91 -3.91 0.23
C ASN A 200 4.32 -3.98 -1.17
N ASN A 201 4.98 -4.69 -2.07
CA ASN A 201 4.60 -4.94 -3.46
C ASN A 201 4.28 -6.43 -3.67
N ASP A 202 3.80 -7.11 -2.63
CA ASP A 202 3.43 -8.53 -2.67
C ASP A 202 1.90 -8.69 -2.56
N GLN A 203 1.14 -7.68 -3.01
CA GLN A 203 -0.30 -7.67 -2.94
C GLN A 203 -0.91 -7.96 -4.31
N ASP A 204 -0.49 -9.09 -4.90
CA ASP A 204 -0.95 -9.58 -6.19
C ASP A 204 -2.18 -10.46 -6.05
N TRP A 205 -3.09 -10.34 -7.01
CA TRP A 205 -4.17 -11.30 -7.20
C TRP A 205 -4.23 -11.77 -8.65
N ALA A 206 -4.20 -13.08 -8.84
CA ALA A 206 -4.48 -13.70 -10.12
C ALA A 206 -5.82 -14.44 -10.07
N PHE A 207 -6.64 -14.18 -11.06
CA PHE A 207 -7.95 -14.79 -11.21
C PHE A 207 -8.02 -15.58 -12.49
N THR A 208 -8.79 -16.68 -12.49
CA THR A 208 -9.03 -17.47 -13.68
C THR A 208 -10.52 -17.75 -13.87
N GLY A 209 -10.90 -18.08 -15.08
CA GLY A 209 -12.21 -18.67 -15.34
C GLY A 209 -12.21 -20.12 -14.94
N VAL A 210 -13.27 -20.58 -14.28
CA VAL A 210 -13.50 -22.01 -14.21
C VAL A 210 -13.73 -22.46 -15.66
N ALA A 211 -12.80 -23.21 -16.23
CA ALA A 211 -13.05 -23.87 -17.48
C ALA A 211 -14.29 -24.75 -17.25
N ASN A 212 -15.43 -24.31 -17.77
CA ASN A 212 -16.62 -25.12 -17.81
C ASN A 212 -16.41 -26.21 -18.85
N THR A 213 -15.47 -27.12 -18.56
CA THR A 213 -15.38 -28.41 -19.22
C THR A 213 -16.55 -29.21 -18.68
N ALA A 214 -17.76 -28.85 -19.10
CA ALA A 214 -18.77 -29.86 -19.27
C ALA A 214 -18.14 -30.87 -20.25
N ILE A 215 -17.46 -31.89 -19.73
CA ILE A 215 -17.21 -33.12 -20.45
C ILE A 215 -18.62 -33.67 -20.67
N VAL A 216 -19.25 -33.25 -21.74
CA VAL A 216 -20.34 -33.99 -22.32
C VAL A 216 -19.66 -35.28 -22.81
N LYS A 217 -19.62 -36.27 -21.92
CA LYS A 217 -19.39 -37.61 -22.30
C LYS A 217 -20.59 -37.95 -23.21
N ALA A 218 -20.46 -37.68 -24.51
CA ALA A 218 -21.35 -38.23 -25.46
C ALA A 218 -21.17 -39.76 -25.30
N ILE A 219 -22.12 -40.37 -24.62
CA ILE A 219 -22.31 -41.81 -24.70
C ILE A 219 -22.64 -41.98 -26.18
N ALA A 220 -21.62 -42.34 -26.96
CA ALA A 220 -21.89 -42.85 -28.30
C ALA A 220 -22.97 -43.89 -28.11
N ASP A 221 -24.08 -43.75 -28.82
CA ASP A 221 -25.14 -44.75 -28.84
C ASP A 221 -24.49 -46.10 -28.94
N PRO A 222 -24.92 -47.08 -28.14
CA PRO A 222 -24.38 -48.42 -28.24
C PRO A 222 -24.50 -48.80 -29.69
N VAL A 223 -23.38 -49.06 -30.36
CA VAL A 223 -23.36 -49.66 -31.69
C VAL A 223 -24.24 -50.88 -31.54
N GLU A 224 -25.43 -50.86 -32.17
CA GLU A 224 -26.24 -52.06 -32.29
C GLU A 224 -25.34 -53.11 -32.91
N VAL A 225 -24.95 -54.08 -32.10
CA VAL A 225 -24.32 -55.34 -32.64
C VAL A 225 -25.40 -56.04 -33.42
N PRO A 226 -25.27 -56.12 -34.72
CA PRO A 226 -26.26 -56.89 -35.53
C PRO A 226 -26.42 -58.29 -34.91
N ALA A 227 -27.65 -58.68 -34.66
CA ALA A 227 -27.96 -59.99 -34.19
C ALA A 227 -27.62 -61.04 -35.33
N GLY A 228 -26.31 -61.23 -35.41
CA GLY A 228 -25.73 -62.31 -36.27
C GLY A 228 -25.30 -63.47 -35.39
N GLY A 229 -26.06 -64.48 -35.37
CA GLY A 229 -25.85 -65.62 -34.50
C GLY A 229 -24.45 -66.23 -34.64
N PHE A 230 -23.82 -66.46 -33.52
CA PHE A 230 -22.70 -67.35 -33.35
C PHE A 230 -23.28 -68.79 -33.51
N THR A 231 -23.07 -69.39 -34.65
CA THR A 231 -23.23 -70.82 -34.77
C THR A 231 -21.99 -71.46 -34.16
N PRO A 232 -22.12 -72.36 -33.16
CA PRO A 232 -20.98 -73.13 -32.68
C PRO A 232 -20.64 -74.14 -33.75
N GLY A 233 -19.40 -74.05 -34.25
CA GLY A 233 -18.85 -75.11 -35.13
C GLY A 233 -18.69 -76.40 -34.35
N THR A 234 -19.31 -77.44 -34.85
CA THR A 234 -19.15 -78.84 -34.40
C THR A 234 -17.85 -79.43 -34.93
N SER A 235 -17.11 -80.13 -34.04
CA SER A 235 -16.06 -81.12 -34.19
C SER A 235 -14.66 -80.62 -34.41
#